data_539085e5d27d71ffd3bbdc84ab48ac84
#
_entry.id   539085e5d27d71ffd3bbdc84ab48ac84
#
_cell.length_a   1.000
_cell.length_b   1.000
_cell.length_c   1.000
_cell.angle_alpha   90.00
_cell.angle_beta   90.00
_cell.angle_gamma   90.00
#
_symmetry.space_group_name_H-M   'P 1'
#
loop_
_entity.id
_entity.type
_entity.pdbx_description
1 polymer ?
#
loop_
_entity_poly.entity_id
_entity_poly.type
_entity_poly.pdbx_seq_one_letter_code
_entity_poly.pdbx_strand_id
1 'polypeptide(L)'
;MKRLLTCMAFGMAALAGQAVTPLWLRDVQVSPDGSAIAFGYKGDIYTVDVKGGTAKQLTTQASFEGNPIWSPDGKQIAFASDRDGNFDIYVVSAQGGAAKKLTKNSASELPSAFTPDGKFVVFSANIQDPAQSAFFPSAAMTELYKVPVTGGRTQQIIATPAEAVCYMPDGKSFLYQDRKGVEDEWRKHHTSSITRDLWKYEGGKHVKLTDFNGEDRSPRVSADGNTVYFLSERNGSFNVYSFKLDNPSKVDRLTNHNTHPVRFLSVSDDDVICYAFDGDIYVKNPGKAAKKLNVSVLSDFSDNGKA
;
A
#
# COMPACT_ATOMS: atom_id res chain seq x y z
N MET A 1 25.14 -64.80 -24.15
CA MET A 1 25.19 -63.89 -23.02
C MET A 1 24.43 -62.63 -23.38
N LYS A 2 23.18 -62.51 -22.94
CA LYS A 2 22.32 -61.30 -23.17
C LYS A 2 22.42 -60.45 -21.90
N ARG A 3 22.96 -59.23 -22.04
CA ARG A 3 22.98 -58.23 -20.92
C ARG A 3 21.66 -57.48 -20.93
N LEU A 4 20.87 -57.62 -19.86
CA LEU A 4 19.72 -56.82 -19.55
C LEU A 4 20.23 -55.46 -19.04
N LEU A 5 19.90 -54.37 -19.74
CA LEU A 5 20.02 -53.03 -19.21
C LEU A 5 18.73 -52.69 -18.45
N THR A 6 18.85 -52.57 -17.15
CA THR A 6 17.77 -52.06 -16.29
C THR A 6 17.87 -50.53 -16.23
N CYS A 7 16.99 -49.82 -16.95
CA CYS A 7 16.82 -48.37 -16.80
C CYS A 7 16.08 -48.08 -15.46
N MET A 8 16.79 -47.54 -14.47
CA MET A 8 16.16 -46.95 -13.31
C MET A 8 15.59 -45.55 -13.69
N ALA A 9 14.28 -45.49 -13.79
CA ALA A 9 13.58 -44.20 -13.87
C ALA A 9 13.58 -43.57 -12.48
N PHE A 10 14.38 -42.51 -12.27
CA PHE A 10 14.27 -41.62 -11.12
C PHE A 10 13.00 -40.80 -11.29
N GLY A 11 11.93 -41.14 -10.59
CA GLY A 11 10.76 -40.30 -10.42
C GLY A 11 11.13 -39.10 -9.56
N MET A 12 11.22 -37.91 -10.17
CA MET A 12 11.19 -36.66 -9.42
C MET A 12 9.80 -36.52 -8.77
N ALA A 13 9.71 -36.86 -7.49
CA ALA A 13 8.57 -36.44 -6.68
C ALA A 13 8.64 -34.93 -6.55
N ALA A 14 7.80 -34.20 -7.28
CA ALA A 14 7.58 -32.80 -7.03
C ALA A 14 6.99 -32.69 -5.62
N LEU A 15 7.74 -32.09 -4.70
CA LEU A 15 7.23 -31.70 -3.38
C LEU A 15 6.15 -30.64 -3.65
N ALA A 16 4.89 -31.06 -3.69
CA ALA A 16 3.76 -30.16 -3.77
C ALA A 16 3.68 -29.43 -2.43
N GLY A 17 4.03 -28.15 -2.42
CA GLY A 17 3.82 -27.29 -1.25
C GLY A 17 2.35 -27.37 -0.82
N GLN A 18 2.10 -27.45 0.49
CA GLN A 18 0.74 -27.50 1.01
C GLN A 18 0.16 -26.09 1.05
N ALA A 19 -1.02 -25.90 0.47
CA ALA A 19 -1.74 -24.64 0.54
C ALA A 19 -2.25 -24.39 1.97
N VAL A 20 -1.90 -23.25 2.55
CA VAL A 20 -2.34 -22.83 3.89
C VAL A 20 -3.11 -21.52 3.80
N THR A 21 -4.06 -21.32 4.70
CA THR A 21 -4.75 -20.04 4.87
C THR A 21 -3.83 -19.09 5.64
N PRO A 22 -3.36 -17.99 5.04
CA PRO A 22 -2.48 -17.05 5.72
C PRO A 22 -3.26 -16.28 6.80
N LEU A 23 -2.56 -15.83 7.83
CA LEU A 23 -3.07 -14.91 8.86
C LEU A 23 -2.35 -13.58 8.76
N TRP A 24 -3.06 -12.48 9.05
CA TRP A 24 -2.48 -11.13 9.12
C TRP A 24 -1.93 -10.61 7.79
N LEU A 25 -2.78 -10.64 6.75
CA LEU A 25 -2.48 -9.99 5.48
C LEU A 25 -2.48 -8.47 5.65
N ARG A 26 -1.45 -7.78 5.08
CA ARG A 26 -1.18 -6.36 5.29
C ARG A 26 -0.98 -5.63 3.97
N ASP A 27 -0.99 -4.30 4.01
CA ASP A 27 -0.60 -3.41 2.91
C ASP A 27 -1.33 -3.72 1.59
N VAL A 28 -2.63 -3.95 1.71
CA VAL A 28 -3.47 -4.44 0.63
C VAL A 28 -3.68 -3.37 -0.44
N GLN A 29 -3.36 -3.69 -1.70
CA GLN A 29 -3.50 -2.78 -2.84
C GLN A 29 -4.11 -3.49 -4.03
N VAL A 30 -5.30 -3.06 -4.47
CA VAL A 30 -5.91 -3.53 -5.72
C VAL A 30 -5.18 -2.92 -6.92
N SER A 31 -5.02 -3.70 -8.00
CA SER A 31 -4.44 -3.20 -9.27
C SER A 31 -5.35 -2.15 -9.92
N PRO A 32 -4.82 -1.24 -10.76
CA PRO A 32 -5.62 -0.22 -11.44
C PRO A 32 -6.81 -0.79 -12.20
N ASP A 33 -6.63 -1.92 -12.90
CA ASP A 33 -7.68 -2.62 -13.65
C ASP A 33 -8.63 -3.45 -12.79
N GLY A 34 -8.46 -3.46 -11.46
CA GLY A 34 -9.30 -4.21 -10.53
C GLY A 34 -9.16 -5.74 -10.59
N SER A 35 -8.19 -6.29 -11.33
CA SER A 35 -8.07 -7.73 -11.57
C SER A 35 -7.27 -8.48 -10.52
N ALA A 36 -6.32 -7.81 -9.85
CA ALA A 36 -5.39 -8.41 -8.91
C ALA A 36 -5.22 -7.58 -7.64
N ILE A 37 -4.71 -8.19 -6.59
CA ILE A 37 -4.41 -7.54 -5.31
C ILE A 37 -2.98 -7.89 -4.93
N ALA A 38 -2.17 -6.85 -4.66
CA ALA A 38 -0.88 -6.99 -4.00
C ALA A 38 -1.03 -6.82 -2.49
N PHE A 39 -0.26 -7.57 -1.71
CA PHE A 39 -0.30 -7.50 -0.24
C PHE A 39 1.00 -7.99 0.38
N GLY A 40 1.24 -7.60 1.62
CA GLY A 40 2.35 -8.08 2.45
C GLY A 40 1.96 -9.29 3.30
N TYR A 41 2.80 -10.31 3.35
CA TYR A 41 2.67 -11.44 4.24
C TYR A 41 4.04 -11.98 4.65
N LYS A 42 4.29 -12.10 5.97
CA LYS A 42 5.55 -12.59 6.55
C LYS A 42 6.82 -11.87 6.04
N GLY A 43 6.71 -10.59 5.72
CA GLY A 43 7.84 -9.79 5.24
C GLY A 43 8.09 -9.87 3.74
N ASP A 44 7.25 -10.54 2.98
CA ASP A 44 7.32 -10.61 1.52
C ASP A 44 6.07 -10.00 0.85
N ILE A 45 6.21 -9.62 -0.40
CA ILE A 45 5.11 -9.15 -1.25
C ILE A 45 4.54 -10.33 -2.05
N TYR A 46 3.22 -10.43 -2.02
CA TYR A 46 2.43 -11.42 -2.76
C TYR A 46 1.41 -10.73 -3.67
N THR A 47 0.94 -11.46 -4.68
CA THR A 47 -0.21 -11.07 -5.49
C THR A 47 -1.23 -12.21 -5.55
N VAL A 48 -2.51 -11.86 -5.64
CA VAL A 48 -3.62 -12.80 -5.81
C VAL A 48 -4.68 -12.21 -6.76
N ASP A 49 -5.44 -13.04 -7.46
CA ASP A 49 -6.60 -12.60 -8.25
C ASP A 49 -7.65 -11.92 -7.33
N VAL A 50 -8.34 -10.91 -7.82
CA VAL A 50 -9.40 -10.21 -7.07
C VAL A 50 -10.55 -11.14 -6.65
N LYS A 51 -10.69 -12.31 -7.26
CA LYS A 51 -11.64 -13.36 -6.89
C LYS A 51 -11.11 -14.31 -5.81
N GLY A 52 -9.83 -14.17 -5.42
CA GLY A 52 -9.16 -15.05 -4.48
C GLY A 52 -8.41 -16.21 -5.14
N GLY A 53 -7.99 -17.16 -4.33
CA GLY A 53 -7.23 -18.33 -4.78
C GLY A 53 -5.84 -18.39 -4.17
N THR A 54 -4.92 -19.10 -4.83
CA THR A 54 -3.54 -19.25 -4.37
C THR A 54 -2.73 -18.03 -4.77
N ALA A 55 -2.17 -17.35 -3.77
CA ALA A 55 -1.33 -16.18 -3.98
C ALA A 55 0.05 -16.58 -4.52
N LYS A 56 0.58 -15.72 -5.39
CA LYS A 56 1.93 -15.82 -5.94
C LYS A 56 2.86 -14.92 -5.13
N GLN A 57 3.93 -15.47 -4.59
CA GLN A 57 5.00 -14.72 -3.96
C GLN A 57 5.83 -14.00 -5.03
N LEU A 58 6.04 -12.69 -4.86
CA LEU A 58 6.83 -11.86 -5.78
C LEU A 58 8.25 -11.63 -5.28
N THR A 59 8.43 -11.57 -3.96
CA THR A 59 9.72 -11.30 -3.33
C THR A 59 10.09 -12.45 -2.40
N THR A 60 11.40 -12.70 -2.22
CA THR A 60 11.93 -13.85 -1.46
C THR A 60 13.22 -13.50 -0.72
N GLN A 61 13.48 -12.24 -0.47
CA GLN A 61 14.68 -11.79 0.23
C GLN A 61 14.54 -12.01 1.73
N ALA A 62 15.67 -12.26 2.41
CA ALA A 62 15.72 -12.35 3.86
C ALA A 62 15.67 -10.94 4.51
N SER A 63 14.65 -10.17 4.17
CA SER A 63 14.40 -8.79 4.61
C SER A 63 12.92 -8.59 4.83
N PHE A 64 12.53 -7.47 5.42
CA PHE A 64 11.12 -7.10 5.49
C PHE A 64 10.77 -6.22 4.29
N GLU A 65 9.71 -6.58 3.57
CA GLU A 65 9.17 -5.89 2.41
C GLU A 65 7.69 -5.59 2.62
N GLY A 66 7.32 -4.34 2.37
CA GLY A 66 5.96 -3.86 2.63
C GLY A 66 5.56 -2.67 1.77
N ASN A 67 4.36 -2.16 2.00
CA ASN A 67 3.80 -1.01 1.29
C ASN A 67 3.83 -1.15 -0.24
N PRO A 68 3.38 -2.29 -0.84
CA PRO A 68 3.34 -2.42 -2.29
C PRO A 68 2.38 -1.42 -2.90
N ILE A 69 2.76 -0.81 -4.02
CA ILE A 69 1.91 0.05 -4.84
C ILE A 69 2.05 -0.33 -6.31
N TRP A 70 0.94 -0.31 -7.05
CA TRP A 70 0.92 -0.62 -8.46
C TRP A 70 1.30 0.59 -9.32
N SER A 71 2.05 0.35 -10.42
CA SER A 71 2.17 1.34 -11.49
C SER A 71 0.82 1.55 -12.20
N PRO A 72 0.55 2.74 -12.80
CA PRO A 72 -0.72 3.01 -13.47
C PRO A 72 -1.09 2.02 -14.59
N ASP A 73 -0.09 1.41 -15.24
CA ASP A 73 -0.28 0.39 -16.28
C ASP A 73 -0.39 -1.05 -15.73
N GLY A 74 -0.35 -1.23 -14.41
CA GLY A 74 -0.43 -2.52 -13.73
C GLY A 74 0.77 -3.45 -13.94
N LYS A 75 1.87 -2.99 -14.57
CA LYS A 75 2.99 -3.86 -14.94
C LYS A 75 4.10 -3.93 -13.90
N GLN A 76 4.16 -2.97 -12.99
CA GLN A 76 5.18 -2.88 -11.95
C GLN A 76 4.55 -2.69 -10.57
N ILE A 77 5.28 -3.13 -9.55
CA ILE A 77 4.97 -2.89 -8.15
C ILE A 77 6.19 -2.24 -7.52
N ALA A 78 6.02 -1.05 -6.94
CA ALA A 78 7.02 -0.46 -6.06
C ALA A 78 6.70 -0.83 -4.61
N PHE A 79 7.73 -0.98 -3.79
CA PHE A 79 7.61 -1.38 -2.39
C PHE A 79 8.78 -0.87 -1.57
N ALA A 80 8.63 -0.84 -0.25
CA ALA A 80 9.72 -0.57 0.68
C ALA A 80 10.41 -1.88 1.09
N SER A 81 11.73 -1.88 1.21
CA SER A 81 12.51 -3.02 1.70
C SER A 81 13.67 -2.53 2.58
N ASP A 82 13.89 -3.22 3.71
CA ASP A 82 14.95 -2.92 4.67
C ASP A 82 16.24 -3.73 4.45
N ARG A 83 16.37 -4.37 3.27
CA ARG A 83 17.50 -5.27 2.93
C ARG A 83 18.88 -4.65 3.03
N ASP A 84 18.98 -3.32 2.99
CA ASP A 84 20.24 -2.57 3.10
C ASP A 84 20.33 -1.77 4.42
N GLY A 85 19.51 -2.12 5.43
CA GLY A 85 19.60 -1.60 6.80
C GLY A 85 18.53 -0.57 7.18
N ASN A 86 17.87 0.07 6.22
CA ASN A 86 16.70 0.93 6.39
C ASN A 86 15.75 0.73 5.20
N PHE A 87 14.52 1.23 5.30
CA PHE A 87 13.58 1.12 4.20
C PHE A 87 13.96 2.03 3.04
N ASP A 88 14.31 1.41 1.93
CA ASP A 88 14.52 2.04 0.62
C ASP A 88 13.41 1.62 -0.36
N ILE A 89 13.23 2.39 -1.42
CA ILE A 89 12.26 2.11 -2.48
C ILE A 89 12.84 1.15 -3.51
N TYR A 90 12.12 0.09 -3.77
CA TYR A 90 12.39 -0.89 -4.82
C TYR A 90 11.24 -0.97 -5.80
N VAL A 91 11.51 -1.44 -6.99
CA VAL A 91 10.49 -1.76 -8.02
C VAL A 91 10.74 -3.13 -8.60
N VAL A 92 9.67 -3.89 -8.82
CA VAL A 92 9.69 -5.23 -9.44
C VAL A 92 8.59 -5.31 -10.50
N SER A 93 8.76 -6.18 -11.50
CA SER A 93 7.66 -6.52 -12.41
C SER A 93 6.52 -7.18 -11.63
N ALA A 94 5.27 -6.86 -11.97
CA ALA A 94 4.09 -7.54 -11.43
C ALA A 94 4.08 -9.06 -11.71
N GLN A 95 4.88 -9.51 -12.69
CA GLN A 95 5.09 -10.91 -13.00
C GLN A 95 6.20 -11.56 -12.15
N GLY A 96 6.89 -10.78 -11.30
CA GLY A 96 8.03 -11.21 -10.51
C GLY A 96 9.37 -11.01 -11.23
N GLY A 97 10.44 -11.47 -10.63
CA GLY A 97 11.81 -11.30 -11.12
C GLY A 97 12.66 -10.47 -10.17
N ALA A 98 13.82 -10.01 -10.64
CA ALA A 98 14.76 -9.23 -9.82
C ALA A 98 14.19 -7.82 -9.54
N ALA A 99 14.11 -7.46 -8.27
CA ALA A 99 13.76 -6.11 -7.86
C ALA A 99 14.93 -5.14 -8.07
N LYS A 100 14.61 -3.94 -8.53
CA LYS A 100 15.56 -2.85 -8.73
C LYS A 100 15.44 -1.82 -7.62
N LYS A 101 16.56 -1.48 -6.97
CA LYS A 101 16.65 -0.41 -5.99
C LYS A 101 16.57 0.95 -6.67
N LEU A 102 15.73 1.86 -6.17
CA LEU A 102 15.55 3.21 -6.70
C LEU A 102 16.21 4.28 -5.84
N THR A 103 16.20 4.11 -4.51
CA THR A 103 16.70 5.10 -3.54
C THR A 103 17.85 4.54 -2.70
N LYS A 104 18.59 5.43 -2.02
CA LYS A 104 19.77 5.08 -1.22
C LYS A 104 19.97 6.05 -0.06
N ASN A 105 18.92 6.64 0.47
CA ASN A 105 19.03 7.56 1.59
C ASN A 105 19.14 6.81 2.92
N SER A 106 19.71 7.43 3.94
CA SER A 106 19.75 6.88 5.29
C SER A 106 18.44 7.00 6.06
N ALA A 107 17.48 7.83 5.58
CA ALA A 107 16.15 7.90 6.12
C ALA A 107 15.28 6.77 5.55
N SER A 108 14.32 6.27 6.33
CA SER A 108 13.33 5.33 5.83
C SER A 108 12.39 6.01 4.83
N GLU A 109 12.15 5.35 3.73
CA GLU A 109 11.37 5.83 2.59
C GLU A 109 10.19 4.88 2.35
N LEU A 110 8.96 5.40 2.37
CA LEU A 110 7.74 4.61 2.22
C LEU A 110 6.97 5.04 0.97
N PRO A 111 6.78 4.15 -0.03
CA PRO A 111 6.08 4.49 -1.26
C PRO A 111 4.60 4.72 -0.99
N SER A 112 3.98 5.67 -1.70
CA SER A 112 2.56 5.98 -1.60
C SER A 112 1.82 6.01 -2.93
N ALA A 113 2.48 6.39 -4.03
CA ALA A 113 1.89 6.41 -5.37
C ALA A 113 2.97 6.34 -6.46
N PHE A 114 2.58 5.93 -7.66
CA PHE A 114 3.29 6.33 -8.88
C PHE A 114 2.71 7.67 -9.36
N THR A 115 3.51 8.46 -10.11
CA THR A 115 2.94 9.54 -10.90
C THR A 115 2.05 8.98 -12.00
N PRO A 116 0.99 9.69 -12.44
CA PRO A 116 0.05 9.18 -13.44
C PRO A 116 0.67 8.79 -14.78
N ASP A 117 1.82 9.39 -15.14
CA ASP A 117 2.60 9.00 -16.32
C ASP A 117 3.51 7.78 -16.09
N GLY A 118 3.49 7.19 -14.89
CA GLY A 118 4.28 6.02 -14.50
C GLY A 118 5.79 6.26 -14.42
N LYS A 119 6.28 7.50 -14.54
CA LYS A 119 7.72 7.76 -14.62
C LYS A 119 8.42 7.89 -13.28
N PHE A 120 7.68 8.18 -12.21
CA PHE A 120 8.23 8.36 -10.88
C PHE A 120 7.44 7.56 -9.85
N VAL A 121 8.14 7.13 -8.80
CA VAL A 121 7.54 6.68 -7.55
C VAL A 121 7.54 7.84 -6.58
N VAL A 122 6.39 8.16 -6.00
CA VAL A 122 6.19 9.14 -4.93
C VAL A 122 6.24 8.42 -3.60
N PHE A 123 6.95 8.98 -2.64
CA PHE A 123 7.16 8.39 -1.33
C PHE A 123 7.24 9.46 -0.24
N SER A 124 6.97 9.05 0.98
CA SER A 124 7.14 9.85 2.18
C SER A 124 8.47 9.50 2.83
N ALA A 125 9.24 10.51 3.23
CA ALA A 125 10.49 10.32 3.93
C ALA A 125 10.81 11.53 4.80
N ASN A 126 11.72 11.33 5.73
CA ASN A 126 12.31 12.39 6.52
C ASN A 126 13.76 12.59 6.07
N ILE A 127 13.92 13.14 4.87
CA ILE A 127 15.21 13.47 4.29
C ILE A 127 15.60 14.85 4.82
N GLN A 128 16.81 14.93 5.39
CA GLN A 128 17.28 16.15 6.02
C GLN A 128 17.40 17.28 4.99
N ASP A 129 16.71 18.37 5.22
CA ASP A 129 16.86 19.64 4.51
C ASP A 129 18.27 20.19 4.63
N PRO A 130 18.69 21.12 3.75
CA PRO A 130 19.92 21.89 3.94
C PRO A 130 20.00 22.48 5.34
N ALA A 131 21.20 22.58 5.89
CA ALA A 131 21.43 22.99 7.29
C ALA A 131 20.71 24.29 7.70
N GLN A 132 20.42 25.17 6.74
CA GLN A 132 19.66 26.41 6.97
C GLN A 132 18.19 26.20 7.25
N SER A 133 17.62 25.04 6.84
CA SER A 133 16.20 24.67 6.97
C SER A 133 16.00 23.55 8.00
N ALA A 134 17.08 22.96 8.52
CA ALA A 134 17.05 21.84 9.43
C ALA A 134 16.72 22.28 10.86
N PHE A 135 15.44 22.46 11.18
CA PHE A 135 15.06 22.87 12.52
C PHE A 135 15.00 21.73 13.53
N PHE A 136 14.66 20.54 13.16
CA PHE A 136 14.73 19.32 13.99
C PHE A 136 14.56 18.09 13.08
N PRO A 137 15.57 17.25 12.92
CA PRO A 137 15.43 15.97 12.26
C PRO A 137 14.68 14.99 13.17
N SER A 138 13.39 15.22 13.41
CA SER A 138 12.58 14.20 14.04
C SER A 138 11.89 13.40 12.95
N ALA A 139 11.95 12.06 13.00
CA ALA A 139 11.21 11.16 12.11
C ALA A 139 9.68 11.37 12.14
N ALA A 140 9.23 12.42 12.81
CA ALA A 140 7.83 12.75 13.02
C ALA A 140 7.16 13.45 11.85
N MET A 141 7.92 14.21 11.05
CA MET A 141 7.39 15.09 10.01
C MET A 141 7.90 14.68 8.63
N THR A 142 7.30 13.63 8.07
CA THR A 142 7.64 13.14 6.73
C THR A 142 7.13 14.08 5.64
N GLU A 143 7.96 14.33 4.64
CA GLU A 143 7.67 15.15 3.47
C GLU A 143 7.50 14.28 2.23
N LEU A 144 7.04 14.85 1.13
CA LEU A 144 6.83 14.11 -0.11
C LEU A 144 7.99 14.31 -1.09
N TYR A 145 8.49 13.20 -1.56
CA TYR A 145 9.55 13.09 -2.56
C TYR A 145 9.12 12.21 -3.72
N LYS A 146 9.84 12.29 -4.83
CA LYS A 146 9.72 11.37 -5.96
C LYS A 146 11.08 10.96 -6.48
N VAL A 147 11.16 9.74 -7.00
CA VAL A 147 12.35 9.19 -7.65
C VAL A 147 11.96 8.59 -9.00
N PRO A 148 12.78 8.75 -10.08
CA PRO A 148 12.49 8.11 -11.36
C PRO A 148 12.45 6.57 -11.22
N VAL A 149 11.53 5.88 -11.90
CA VAL A 149 11.49 4.40 -11.94
C VAL A 149 12.74 3.79 -12.59
N THR A 150 13.48 4.60 -13.36
CA THR A 150 14.78 4.25 -13.90
C THR A 150 15.91 4.39 -12.88
N GLY A 151 15.63 4.89 -11.66
CA GLY A 151 16.61 5.32 -10.67
C GLY A 151 17.14 6.72 -10.98
N GLY A 152 17.86 7.30 -10.06
CA GLY A 152 18.45 8.62 -10.22
C GLY A 152 18.22 9.51 -9.00
N ARG A 153 18.26 10.84 -9.22
CA ARG A 153 18.17 11.80 -8.11
C ARG A 153 16.73 11.92 -7.59
N THR A 154 16.56 11.78 -6.29
CA THR A 154 15.33 12.12 -5.57
C THR A 154 15.03 13.60 -5.66
N GLN A 155 13.75 13.96 -5.83
CA GLN A 155 13.26 15.34 -5.90
C GLN A 155 12.14 15.53 -4.87
N GLN A 156 12.20 16.61 -4.11
CA GLN A 156 11.12 17.01 -3.21
C GLN A 156 9.91 17.51 -4.02
N ILE A 157 8.71 17.12 -3.64
CA ILE A 157 7.44 17.58 -4.25
C ILE A 157 6.87 18.73 -3.43
N ILE A 158 6.71 18.52 -2.13
CA ILE A 158 6.27 19.54 -1.17
C ILE A 158 7.04 19.35 0.14
N ALA A 159 7.28 20.46 0.83
CA ALA A 159 7.91 20.49 2.15
C ALA A 159 6.89 20.47 3.31
N THR A 160 5.59 20.46 3.00
CA THR A 160 4.53 20.29 3.98
C THR A 160 4.48 18.83 4.40
N PRO A 161 4.42 18.53 5.72
CA PRO A 161 4.32 17.15 6.19
C PRO A 161 3.08 16.44 5.62
N ALA A 162 3.31 15.36 4.87
CA ALA A 162 2.28 14.67 4.10
C ALA A 162 2.60 13.20 3.88
N GLU A 163 1.55 12.40 3.76
CA GLU A 163 1.58 10.96 3.52
C GLU A 163 0.42 10.50 2.64
N ALA A 164 0.44 9.25 2.20
CA ALA A 164 -0.66 8.57 1.52
C ALA A 164 -1.23 9.33 0.31
N VAL A 165 -0.35 9.75 -0.59
CA VAL A 165 -0.72 10.48 -1.80
C VAL A 165 -1.62 9.67 -2.71
N CYS A 166 -2.65 10.32 -3.26
CA CYS A 166 -3.48 9.81 -4.35
C CYS A 166 -3.65 10.91 -5.40
N TYR A 167 -3.12 10.70 -6.62
CA TYR A 167 -3.29 11.67 -7.70
C TYR A 167 -4.73 11.76 -8.16
N MET A 168 -5.14 12.98 -8.52
CA MET A 168 -6.39 13.23 -9.21
C MET A 168 -6.26 12.83 -10.68
N PRO A 169 -7.38 12.55 -11.39
CA PRO A 169 -7.35 12.20 -12.82
C PRO A 169 -6.71 13.25 -13.74
N ASP A 170 -6.62 14.51 -13.28
CA ASP A 170 -5.92 15.57 -14.01
C ASP A 170 -4.39 15.38 -14.10
N GLY A 171 -3.86 14.42 -13.34
CA GLY A 171 -2.44 14.08 -13.30
C GLY A 171 -1.53 15.13 -12.67
N LYS A 172 -2.10 16.21 -12.10
CA LYS A 172 -1.35 17.35 -11.54
C LYS A 172 -1.68 17.61 -10.08
N SER A 173 -2.95 17.60 -9.73
CA SER A 173 -3.40 17.71 -8.36
C SER A 173 -3.40 16.35 -7.66
N PHE A 174 -3.34 16.34 -6.34
CA PHE A 174 -3.39 15.12 -5.56
C PHE A 174 -4.04 15.33 -4.19
N LEU A 175 -4.60 14.26 -3.66
CA LEU A 175 -5.05 14.16 -2.29
C LEU A 175 -3.90 13.62 -1.42
N TYR A 176 -3.87 14.04 -0.16
CA TYR A 176 -2.93 13.52 0.83
C TYR A 176 -3.52 13.59 2.24
N GLN A 177 -2.98 12.86 3.16
CA GLN A 177 -3.21 13.06 4.59
C GLN A 177 -2.06 13.88 5.17
N ASP A 178 -2.37 14.80 6.08
CA ASP A 178 -1.33 15.55 6.78
C ASP A 178 -0.65 14.68 7.86
N ARG A 179 0.50 15.15 8.31
CA ARG A 179 1.22 14.57 9.44
C ARG A 179 1.58 15.67 10.41
N LYS A 180 0.95 15.64 11.58
CA LYS A 180 1.09 16.65 12.63
C LYS A 180 1.99 16.21 13.77
N GLY A 181 2.41 14.93 13.77
CA GLY A 181 3.20 14.34 14.84
C GLY A 181 3.37 12.83 14.67
N VAL A 182 3.83 12.17 15.74
CA VAL A 182 3.97 10.71 15.81
C VAL A 182 2.70 10.12 16.38
N GLU A 183 1.96 9.39 15.56
CA GLU A 183 0.78 8.63 15.95
C GLU A 183 1.03 7.13 15.75
N ASP A 184 0.57 6.33 16.70
CA ASP A 184 0.56 4.88 16.52
C ASP A 184 -0.54 4.48 15.52
N GLU A 185 -0.14 4.06 14.35
CA GLU A 185 -1.05 3.62 13.26
C GLU A 185 -1.89 2.41 13.64
N TRP A 186 -1.46 1.64 14.63
CA TRP A 186 -2.12 0.41 15.05
C TRP A 186 -3.18 0.63 16.15
N ARG A 187 -3.25 1.83 16.70
CA ARG A 187 -4.28 2.19 17.68
C ARG A 187 -5.70 2.02 17.14
N LYS A 188 -6.63 1.72 18.00
CA LYS A 188 -8.03 1.47 17.62
C LYS A 188 -8.84 2.76 17.46
N HIS A 189 -8.67 3.70 18.36
CA HIS A 189 -9.40 4.96 18.39
C HIS A 189 -8.64 6.01 19.23
N HIS A 190 -8.63 7.24 18.75
CA HIS A 190 -7.97 8.33 19.45
C HIS A 190 -8.45 9.70 18.94
N THR A 191 -8.60 10.65 19.85
CA THR A 191 -8.81 12.06 19.54
C THR A 191 -7.66 12.87 20.10
N SER A 192 -6.97 13.61 19.26
CA SER A 192 -5.88 14.50 19.64
C SER A 192 -5.66 15.57 18.58
N SER A 193 -4.85 16.57 18.92
CA SER A 193 -4.47 17.64 17.98
C SER A 193 -3.56 17.16 16.83
N ILE A 194 -3.05 15.92 16.89
CA ILE A 194 -2.17 15.33 15.87
C ILE A 194 -2.86 14.28 15.00
N THR A 195 -4.18 14.06 15.16
CA THR A 195 -4.96 13.23 14.25
C THR A 195 -4.93 13.81 12.84
N ARG A 196 -4.88 12.92 11.87
CA ARG A 196 -4.73 13.27 10.46
C ARG A 196 -6.03 13.80 9.87
N ASP A 197 -5.90 14.74 8.94
CA ASP A 197 -6.97 15.26 8.10
C ASP A 197 -6.63 15.01 6.62
N LEU A 198 -7.65 15.07 5.76
CA LEU A 198 -7.48 14.98 4.31
C LEU A 198 -7.36 16.36 3.69
N TRP A 199 -6.44 16.46 2.75
CA TRP A 199 -6.12 17.69 2.04
C TRP A 199 -6.02 17.44 0.53
N LYS A 200 -6.32 18.47 -0.26
CA LYS A 200 -6.02 18.53 -1.70
C LYS A 200 -4.89 19.52 -1.93
N TYR A 201 -3.89 19.11 -2.72
CA TYR A 201 -2.86 20.01 -3.26
C TYR A 201 -3.12 20.29 -4.72
N GLU A 202 -3.11 21.57 -5.11
CA GLU A 202 -3.30 22.01 -6.49
C GLU A 202 -2.60 23.33 -6.71
N GLY A 203 -1.65 23.39 -7.66
CA GLY A 203 -0.99 24.61 -8.07
C GLY A 203 -0.32 25.42 -6.96
N GLY A 204 0.28 24.74 -5.97
CA GLY A 204 0.92 25.38 -4.82
C GLY A 204 -0.03 25.69 -3.66
N LYS A 205 -1.32 25.36 -3.77
CA LYS A 205 -2.32 25.60 -2.73
C LYS A 205 -2.70 24.30 -2.02
N HIS A 206 -2.91 24.39 -0.73
CA HIS A 206 -3.40 23.31 0.13
C HIS A 206 -4.82 23.61 0.58
N VAL A 207 -5.76 22.74 0.28
CA VAL A 207 -7.18 22.87 0.66
C VAL A 207 -7.55 21.73 1.58
N LYS A 208 -7.95 22.05 2.81
CA LYS A 208 -8.44 21.06 3.79
C LYS A 208 -9.81 20.55 3.36
N LEU A 209 -9.98 19.22 3.32
CA LEU A 209 -11.21 18.56 2.88
C LEU A 209 -12.04 18.01 4.03
N THR A 210 -11.43 17.62 5.15
CA THR A 210 -12.14 17.08 6.31
C THR A 210 -11.83 17.88 7.57
N ASP A 211 -12.80 17.89 8.49
CA ASP A 211 -12.74 18.64 9.75
C ASP A 211 -13.35 17.82 10.90
N PHE A 212 -13.06 16.53 10.91
CA PHE A 212 -13.55 15.62 11.95
C PHE A 212 -12.65 15.68 13.19
N ASN A 213 -13.28 15.71 14.37
CA ASN A 213 -12.54 15.61 15.65
C ASN A 213 -12.14 14.15 15.94
N GLY A 214 -11.19 13.65 15.20
CA GLY A 214 -10.66 12.29 15.17
C GLY A 214 -9.83 12.13 13.92
N GLU A 215 -9.55 10.89 13.49
CA GLU A 215 -8.65 10.66 12.38
C GLU A 215 -9.39 10.31 11.08
N ASP A 216 -9.10 11.06 10.03
CA ASP A 216 -9.42 10.76 8.63
C ASP A 216 -8.12 10.51 7.86
N ARG A 217 -7.97 9.37 7.15
CA ARG A 217 -6.72 8.98 6.51
C ARG A 217 -6.89 8.14 5.25
N SER A 218 -5.79 7.89 4.55
CA SER A 218 -5.70 7.03 3.35
C SER A 218 -6.68 7.45 2.26
N PRO A 219 -6.63 8.73 1.76
CA PRO A 219 -7.53 9.17 0.71
C PRO A 219 -7.30 8.39 -0.58
N ARG A 220 -8.40 8.09 -1.27
CA ARG A 220 -8.43 7.54 -2.63
C ARG A 220 -9.49 8.30 -3.41
N VAL A 221 -9.34 8.38 -4.72
CA VAL A 221 -10.30 9.08 -5.59
C VAL A 221 -10.86 8.12 -6.63
N SER A 222 -12.14 8.30 -6.97
CA SER A 222 -12.77 7.60 -8.10
C SER A 222 -12.13 7.98 -9.43
N ALA A 223 -12.26 7.13 -10.44
CA ALA A 223 -11.71 7.38 -11.78
C ALA A 223 -12.23 8.69 -12.42
N ASP A 224 -13.46 9.08 -12.10
CA ASP A 224 -14.05 10.35 -12.56
C ASP A 224 -13.61 11.58 -11.76
N GLY A 225 -12.84 11.40 -10.69
CA GLY A 225 -12.34 12.48 -9.83
C GLY A 225 -13.36 13.09 -8.88
N ASN A 226 -14.60 12.60 -8.85
CA ASN A 226 -15.69 13.26 -8.13
C ASN A 226 -15.93 12.68 -6.74
N THR A 227 -15.54 11.44 -6.48
CA THR A 227 -15.74 10.78 -5.19
C THR A 227 -14.41 10.54 -4.49
N VAL A 228 -14.31 10.96 -3.24
CA VAL A 228 -13.18 10.64 -2.36
C VAL A 228 -13.58 9.52 -1.42
N TYR A 229 -12.80 8.43 -1.43
CA TYR A 229 -12.89 7.32 -0.47
C TYR A 229 -11.79 7.48 0.57
N PHE A 230 -12.08 7.17 1.82
CA PHE A 230 -11.11 7.32 2.90
C PHE A 230 -11.44 6.44 4.11
N LEU A 231 -10.48 6.29 4.99
CA LEU A 231 -10.68 5.65 6.30
C LEU A 231 -10.98 6.72 7.34
N SER A 232 -12.03 6.49 8.14
CA SER A 232 -12.41 7.37 9.26
C SER A 232 -12.84 6.56 10.47
N GLU A 233 -12.51 7.06 11.64
CA GLU A 233 -12.92 6.49 12.92
C GLU A 233 -14.16 7.18 13.53
N ARG A 234 -14.89 8.00 12.79
CA ARG A 234 -16.02 8.83 13.26
C ARG A 234 -17.17 8.07 13.93
N ASN A 235 -17.22 6.75 13.79
CA ASN A 235 -18.16 5.89 14.49
C ASN A 235 -17.46 4.92 15.47
N GLY A 236 -16.34 5.34 16.07
CA GLY A 236 -15.64 4.60 17.12
C GLY A 236 -14.64 3.56 16.63
N SER A 237 -14.59 3.26 15.33
CA SER A 237 -13.58 2.38 14.71
C SER A 237 -13.43 2.75 13.24
N PHE A 238 -12.22 2.57 12.70
CA PHE A 238 -12.00 2.86 11.28
C PHE A 238 -12.88 2.01 10.38
N ASN A 239 -13.55 2.68 9.46
CA ASN A 239 -14.33 2.11 8.38
C ASN A 239 -14.05 2.90 7.10
N VAL A 240 -14.50 2.37 5.96
CA VAL A 240 -14.45 3.08 4.69
C VAL A 240 -15.64 4.04 4.60
N TYR A 241 -15.34 5.27 4.28
CA TYR A 241 -16.29 6.35 4.04
C TYR A 241 -16.03 6.98 2.68
N SER A 242 -17.00 7.77 2.20
CA SER A 242 -16.84 8.58 1.00
C SER A 242 -17.54 9.92 1.14
N PHE A 243 -17.09 10.89 0.35
CA PHE A 243 -17.81 12.14 0.08
C PHE A 243 -17.63 12.55 -1.37
N LYS A 244 -18.49 13.43 -1.85
CA LYS A 244 -18.30 14.08 -3.15
C LYS A 244 -17.36 15.29 -2.99
N LEU A 245 -16.41 15.45 -3.91
CA LEU A 245 -15.38 16.49 -3.82
C LEU A 245 -15.96 17.91 -3.80
N ASP A 246 -17.10 18.13 -4.44
CA ASP A 246 -17.85 19.39 -4.41
C ASP A 246 -18.64 19.61 -3.12
N ASN A 247 -18.82 18.58 -2.30
CA ASN A 247 -19.54 18.64 -1.01
C ASN A 247 -18.91 17.72 0.05
N PRO A 248 -17.68 18.03 0.52
CA PRO A 248 -16.94 17.17 1.44
C PRO A 248 -17.57 17.08 2.85
N SER A 249 -18.50 17.96 3.19
CA SER A 249 -19.22 17.91 4.47
C SER A 249 -20.26 16.79 4.55
N LYS A 250 -20.74 16.28 3.39
CA LYS A 250 -21.69 15.17 3.33
C LYS A 250 -20.94 13.85 3.16
N VAL A 251 -20.77 13.14 4.28
CA VAL A 251 -20.00 11.90 4.34
C VAL A 251 -20.92 10.70 4.45
N ASP A 252 -20.75 9.73 3.54
CA ASP A 252 -21.46 8.46 3.52
C ASP A 252 -20.56 7.32 4.03
N ARG A 253 -21.11 6.43 4.89
CA ARG A 253 -20.43 5.25 5.40
C ARG A 253 -20.61 4.07 4.45
N LEU A 254 -19.52 3.44 4.02
CA LEU A 254 -19.53 2.33 3.05
C LEU A 254 -19.35 0.93 3.67
N THR A 255 -18.75 0.85 4.86
CA THR A 255 -18.53 -0.40 5.60
C THR A 255 -19.01 -0.27 7.04
N ASN A 256 -19.33 -1.41 7.69
CA ASN A 256 -19.89 -1.39 9.04
C ASN A 256 -19.20 -2.44 9.95
N HIS A 257 -17.88 -2.34 10.05
CA HIS A 257 -17.11 -3.14 10.99
C HIS A 257 -17.05 -2.45 12.35
N ASN A 258 -17.19 -3.20 13.44
CA ASN A 258 -17.26 -2.65 14.81
C ASN A 258 -16.35 -3.35 15.83
N THR A 259 -15.69 -4.46 15.45
CA THR A 259 -14.79 -5.22 16.34
C THR A 259 -13.35 -4.73 16.23
N HIS A 260 -12.86 -4.55 15.02
CA HIS A 260 -11.50 -4.12 14.69
C HIS A 260 -11.52 -2.98 13.67
N PRO A 261 -10.44 -2.18 13.58
CA PRO A 261 -10.33 -1.14 12.56
C PRO A 261 -10.11 -1.73 11.17
N VAL A 262 -10.76 -1.14 10.17
CA VAL A 262 -10.42 -1.32 8.74
C VAL A 262 -9.08 -0.64 8.47
N ARG A 263 -8.23 -1.26 7.64
CA ARG A 263 -6.88 -0.78 7.30
C ARG A 263 -6.59 -0.96 5.81
N PHE A 264 -5.55 -0.28 5.31
CA PHE A 264 -4.98 -0.49 3.97
C PHE A 264 -5.99 -0.30 2.83
N LEU A 265 -6.70 0.82 2.84
CA LEU A 265 -7.68 1.15 1.78
C LEU A 265 -6.99 1.35 0.44
N SER A 266 -7.48 0.67 -0.59
CA SER A 266 -7.15 0.91 -1.99
C SER A 266 -8.40 0.86 -2.87
N VAL A 267 -8.34 1.51 -4.04
CA VAL A 267 -9.45 1.61 -4.99
C VAL A 267 -8.89 1.51 -6.40
N SER A 268 -9.53 0.69 -7.26
CA SER A 268 -9.19 0.56 -8.68
C SER A 268 -9.84 1.65 -9.53
N ASP A 269 -9.45 1.71 -10.82
CA ASP A 269 -10.05 2.64 -11.79
C ASP A 269 -11.54 2.34 -12.08
N ASP A 270 -12.01 1.13 -11.76
CA ASP A 270 -13.43 0.74 -11.82
C ASP A 270 -14.16 0.85 -10.47
N ASP A 271 -13.63 1.65 -9.54
CA ASP A 271 -14.16 1.85 -8.18
C ASP A 271 -14.33 0.57 -7.35
N VAL A 272 -13.52 -0.47 -7.62
CA VAL A 272 -13.42 -1.63 -6.75
C VAL A 272 -12.64 -1.25 -5.51
N ILE A 273 -13.29 -1.26 -4.36
CA ILE A 273 -12.68 -0.96 -3.07
C ILE A 273 -12.09 -2.23 -2.48
N CYS A 274 -10.82 -2.18 -2.08
CA CYS A 274 -10.13 -3.26 -1.39
C CYS A 274 -9.55 -2.74 -0.06
N TYR A 275 -9.66 -3.54 1.00
CA TYR A 275 -9.15 -3.19 2.32
C TYR A 275 -8.86 -4.44 3.16
N ALA A 276 -8.10 -4.28 4.24
CA ALA A 276 -7.92 -5.32 5.24
C ALA A 276 -8.83 -5.09 6.46
N PHE A 277 -9.39 -6.17 6.97
CA PHE A 277 -10.13 -6.21 8.22
C PHE A 277 -9.86 -7.55 8.94
N ASP A 278 -9.46 -7.47 10.20
CA ASP A 278 -9.16 -8.63 11.06
C ASP A 278 -8.14 -9.61 10.46
N GLY A 279 -7.13 -9.06 9.76
CA GLY A 279 -6.08 -9.84 9.10
C GLY A 279 -6.45 -10.46 7.76
N ASP A 280 -7.68 -10.27 7.29
CA ASP A 280 -8.18 -10.77 6.02
C ASP A 280 -8.35 -9.63 5.00
N ILE A 281 -8.35 -9.98 3.71
CA ILE A 281 -8.64 -9.07 2.61
C ILE A 281 -10.13 -9.07 2.32
N TYR A 282 -10.69 -7.88 2.13
CA TYR A 282 -12.08 -7.67 1.71
C TYR A 282 -12.13 -6.89 0.41
N VAL A 283 -13.07 -7.27 -0.46
CA VAL A 283 -13.34 -6.63 -1.74
C VAL A 283 -14.79 -6.17 -1.79
N LYS A 284 -15.01 -4.93 -2.19
CA LYS A 284 -16.34 -4.33 -2.36
C LYS A 284 -16.44 -3.74 -3.77
N ASN A 285 -17.23 -4.38 -4.62
CA ASN A 285 -17.58 -3.85 -5.93
C ASN A 285 -18.61 -2.71 -5.78
N PRO A 286 -18.70 -1.79 -6.74
CA PRO A 286 -19.72 -0.75 -6.77
C PRO A 286 -21.12 -1.31 -6.56
N GLY A 287 -21.90 -0.68 -5.69
CA GLY A 287 -23.27 -1.07 -5.39
C GLY A 287 -23.45 -2.43 -4.66
N LYS A 288 -22.37 -3.15 -4.34
CA LYS A 288 -22.45 -4.47 -3.66
C LYS A 288 -21.93 -4.40 -2.23
N ALA A 289 -22.34 -5.35 -1.39
CA ALA A 289 -21.75 -5.56 -0.07
C ALA A 289 -20.28 -6.03 -0.20
N ALA A 290 -19.46 -5.65 0.77
CA ALA A 290 -18.10 -6.14 0.87
C ALA A 290 -18.08 -7.66 1.15
N LYS A 291 -17.12 -8.36 0.54
CA LYS A 291 -16.93 -9.81 0.73
C LYS A 291 -15.50 -10.08 1.14
N LYS A 292 -15.33 -10.99 2.09
CA LYS A 292 -14.03 -11.56 2.45
C LYS A 292 -13.49 -12.36 1.27
N LEU A 293 -12.22 -12.17 0.97
CA LEU A 293 -11.51 -12.90 -0.07
C LEU A 293 -10.90 -14.18 0.50
N ASN A 294 -11.09 -15.30 -0.19
CA ASN A 294 -10.42 -16.55 0.18
C ASN A 294 -9.03 -16.56 -0.45
N VAL A 295 -8.00 -16.41 0.38
CA VAL A 295 -6.60 -16.41 -0.04
C VAL A 295 -5.91 -17.64 0.55
N SER A 296 -5.10 -18.32 -0.24
CA SER A 296 -4.16 -19.36 0.22
C SER A 296 -2.75 -19.01 -0.25
N VAL A 297 -1.75 -19.43 0.52
CA VAL A 297 -0.34 -19.36 0.16
C VAL A 297 0.25 -20.76 0.14
N LEU A 298 1.21 -21.00 -0.74
CA LEU A 298 1.98 -22.24 -0.70
C LEU A 298 3.07 -22.09 0.37
N SER A 299 3.11 -23.05 1.31
CA SER A 299 4.15 -23.16 2.32
C SER A 299 4.95 -24.42 2.06
N ASP A 300 6.25 -24.30 2.05
CA ASP A 300 7.17 -25.43 1.92
C ASP A 300 7.51 -26.10 3.26
N PHE A 301 6.93 -25.62 4.37
CA PHE A 301 7.21 -26.07 5.73
C PHE A 301 8.69 -25.98 6.18
N SER A 302 9.55 -25.37 5.39
CA SER A 302 10.95 -25.19 5.76
C SER A 302 11.18 -24.26 6.96
N ASP A 303 10.16 -23.50 7.34
CA ASP A 303 10.17 -22.56 8.48
C ASP A 303 9.85 -23.21 9.85
N ASN A 304 9.74 -24.50 9.94
CA ASN A 304 9.52 -25.19 11.23
C ASN A 304 10.81 -25.23 12.06
N GLY A 305 11.30 -24.09 12.52
CA GLY A 305 12.43 -24.11 13.46
C GLY A 305 13.23 -22.84 13.67
N LYS A 306 12.78 -21.71 13.18
CA LYS A 306 13.35 -20.41 13.57
C LYS A 306 12.31 -19.63 14.38
N ALA A 307 12.24 -19.94 15.66
CA ALA A 307 11.66 -19.07 16.67
C ALA A 307 12.75 -18.10 17.15
#